data_fe186c7a5718d9de9c6a62b4c9f79fbd
#
_entry.id   fe186c7a5718d9de9c6a62b4c9f79fbd
#
_cell.length_a   1.000
_cell.length_b   1.000
_cell.length_c   1.000
_cell.angle_alpha   90.00
_cell.angle_beta   90.00
_cell.angle_gamma   90.00
#
_symmetry.space_group_name_H-M   'P 1'
#
loop_
_entity.id
_entity.type
_entity.pdbx_description
1 polymer ?
#
loop_
_entity_poly.entity_id
_entity_poly.type
_entity_poly.pdbx_seq_one_letter_code
_entity_poly.pdbx_strand_id
1 'polypeptide(L)'
;MKLSEFLKKAYSVLNRLDLILPDEPGKTDWQALAYRWHSVGKKGILESLPRPHTFPLSRLAAVGSQTDRLKRNTEQFLAGRPANNVLMTGARGTGKSSLVKALLHEYAERGLRLI
;
A
#
# COMPACT_ATOMS: atom_id res chain seq x y z
N MET A 1 6.06 -13.79 -47.35
CA MET A 1 4.86 -13.35 -46.60
C MET A 1 4.56 -11.89 -46.97
N LYS A 2 3.35 -11.62 -47.39
CA LYS A 2 2.93 -10.23 -47.69
C LYS A 2 2.77 -9.46 -46.37
N LEU A 3 3.00 -8.17 -46.41
CA LEU A 3 2.88 -7.31 -45.22
C LEU A 3 1.50 -7.44 -44.56
N SER A 4 0.42 -7.55 -45.34
CA SER A 4 -0.94 -7.70 -44.83
C SER A 4 -1.15 -9.00 -44.07
N GLU A 5 -0.53 -10.09 -44.50
CA GLU A 5 -0.59 -11.38 -43.79
C GLU A 5 0.22 -11.35 -42.50
N PHE A 6 1.38 -10.72 -42.53
CA PHE A 6 2.20 -10.50 -41.34
C PHE A 6 1.45 -9.68 -40.30
N LEU A 7 0.84 -8.57 -40.70
CA LEU A 7 0.08 -7.72 -39.79
C LEU A 7 -1.12 -8.46 -39.16
N LYS A 8 -1.85 -9.25 -39.92
CA LYS A 8 -2.95 -10.08 -39.40
C LYS A 8 -2.45 -11.09 -38.37
N LYS A 9 -1.33 -11.75 -38.67
CA LYS A 9 -0.74 -12.73 -37.75
C LYS A 9 -0.20 -12.06 -36.49
N ALA A 10 0.48 -10.93 -36.63
CA ALA A 10 0.98 -10.15 -35.51
C ALA A 10 -0.17 -9.67 -34.60
N TYR A 11 -1.24 -9.15 -35.15
CA TYR A 11 -2.45 -8.73 -34.42
C TYR A 11 -3.07 -9.90 -33.64
N SER A 12 -3.19 -11.06 -34.28
CA SER A 12 -3.72 -12.26 -33.61
C SER A 12 -2.85 -12.70 -32.43
N VAL A 13 -1.53 -12.67 -32.60
CA VAL A 13 -0.59 -13.02 -31.51
C VAL A 13 -0.65 -12.01 -30.36
N LEU A 14 -0.68 -10.71 -30.69
CA LEU A 14 -0.77 -9.66 -29.67
C LEU A 14 -2.06 -9.74 -28.86
N ASN A 15 -3.20 -9.98 -29.50
CA ASN A 15 -4.47 -10.19 -28.78
C ASN A 15 -4.43 -11.38 -27.84
N ARG A 16 -3.73 -12.44 -28.22
CA ARG A 16 -3.57 -13.63 -27.35
C ARG A 16 -2.65 -13.34 -26.18
N LEU A 17 -1.62 -12.54 -26.38
CA LEU A 17 -0.73 -12.07 -25.31
C LEU A 17 -1.46 -11.15 -24.34
N ASP A 18 -2.32 -10.28 -24.83
CA ASP A 18 -3.14 -9.38 -24.00
C ASP A 18 -4.00 -10.11 -22.97
N LEU A 19 -4.44 -11.34 -23.31
CA LEU A 19 -5.24 -12.16 -22.38
C LEU A 19 -4.43 -12.72 -21.20
N ILE A 20 -3.11 -12.81 -21.32
CA ILE A 20 -2.25 -13.43 -20.31
C ILE A 20 -1.28 -12.43 -19.66
N LEU A 21 -1.09 -11.27 -20.27
CA LEU A 21 -0.31 -10.20 -19.67
C LEU A 21 -1.14 -9.51 -18.59
N PRO A 22 -0.52 -9.14 -17.46
CA PRO A 22 -1.20 -8.27 -16.50
C PRO A 22 -1.51 -6.93 -17.16
N ASP A 23 -2.62 -6.34 -16.75
CA ASP A 23 -3.02 -5.00 -17.20
C ASP A 23 -1.86 -4.01 -17.03
N GLU A 24 -1.76 -3.05 -17.95
CA GLU A 24 -0.79 -1.98 -17.78
C GLU A 24 -1.02 -1.29 -16.43
N PRO A 25 0.05 -1.04 -15.66
CA PRO A 25 -0.10 -0.34 -14.40
C PRO A 25 -0.72 1.02 -14.67
N GLY A 26 -1.95 1.18 -14.20
CA GLY A 26 -2.65 2.46 -14.21
C GLY A 26 -1.85 3.52 -13.45
N LYS A 27 -2.21 4.77 -13.63
CA LYS A 27 -1.64 5.84 -12.80
C LYS A 27 -1.96 5.56 -11.33
N THR A 28 -0.96 5.74 -10.47
CA THR A 28 -1.14 5.59 -9.03
C THR A 28 -2.22 6.56 -8.52
N ASP A 29 -3.23 6.05 -7.86
CA ASP A 29 -4.22 6.87 -7.18
C ASP A 29 -3.67 7.37 -5.84
N TRP A 30 -3.17 8.58 -5.83
CA TRP A 30 -2.59 9.22 -4.63
C TRP A 30 -3.62 9.57 -3.55
N GLN A 31 -4.89 9.41 -3.82
CA GLN A 31 -5.96 9.60 -2.83
C GLN A 31 -6.28 8.34 -2.04
N ALA A 32 -5.77 7.19 -2.46
CA ALA A 32 -5.92 5.95 -1.71
C ALA A 32 -5.28 6.04 -0.32
N LEU A 33 -5.79 5.28 0.62
CA LEU A 33 -5.30 5.27 2.01
C LEU A 33 -4.10 4.36 2.20
N ALA A 34 -4.02 3.32 1.40
CA ALA A 34 -2.95 2.34 1.47
C ALA A 34 -2.51 1.88 0.08
N TYR A 35 -1.27 1.41 0.02
CA TYR A 35 -0.63 0.97 -1.20
C TYR A 35 0.14 -0.32 -0.96
N ARG A 36 0.36 -1.05 -2.03
CA ARG A 36 1.22 -2.23 -2.05
C ARG A 36 2.28 -2.07 -3.13
N TRP A 37 3.52 -2.27 -2.74
CA TRP A 37 4.61 -2.26 -3.70
C TRP A 37 4.76 -3.62 -4.36
N HIS A 38 4.83 -3.63 -5.70
CA HIS A 38 5.11 -4.80 -6.50
C HIS A 38 6.34 -4.56 -7.36
N SER A 39 7.20 -5.56 -7.42
CA SER A 39 8.28 -5.61 -8.40
C SER A 39 7.82 -6.39 -9.63
N VAL A 40 7.89 -5.77 -10.79
CA VAL A 40 7.58 -6.40 -12.09
C VAL A 40 8.82 -6.28 -12.97
N GLY A 41 9.60 -7.34 -13.07
CA GLY A 41 10.89 -7.32 -13.76
C GLY A 41 11.85 -6.30 -13.13
N LYS A 42 12.29 -5.31 -13.92
CA LYS A 42 13.16 -4.21 -13.47
C LYS A 42 12.40 -2.97 -12.98
N LYS A 43 11.07 -3.01 -12.99
CA LYS A 43 10.22 -1.88 -12.60
C LYS A 43 9.49 -2.18 -11.30
N GLY A 44 9.24 -1.15 -10.51
CA GLY A 44 8.36 -1.22 -9.36
C GLY A 44 7.04 -0.52 -9.65
N ILE A 45 5.97 -1.06 -9.07
CA ILE A 45 4.61 -0.52 -9.21
C ILE A 45 4.04 -0.34 -7.82
N LEU A 46 3.44 0.81 -7.59
CA LEU A 46 2.70 1.11 -6.37
C LEU A 46 1.20 0.93 -6.63
N GLU A 47 0.68 -0.21 -6.23
CA GLU A 47 -0.73 -0.55 -6.36
C GLU A 47 -1.55 0.11 -5.25
N SER A 48 -2.61 0.81 -5.61
CA SER A 48 -3.54 1.39 -4.66
C SER A 48 -4.46 0.32 -4.08
N LEU A 49 -4.64 0.33 -2.77
CA LEU A 49 -5.61 -0.53 -2.07
C LEU A 49 -6.85 0.32 -1.73
N PRO A 50 -7.97 0.19 -2.46
CA PRO A 50 -9.11 1.09 -2.31
C PRO A 50 -9.84 0.94 -0.98
N ARG A 51 -9.74 -0.22 -0.37
CA ARG A 51 -10.41 -0.55 0.91
C ARG A 51 -9.48 -1.30 1.84
N PRO A 52 -8.47 -0.63 2.42
CA PRO A 52 -7.60 -1.28 3.39
C PRO A 52 -8.43 -1.68 4.62
N HIS A 53 -8.15 -2.86 5.15
CA HIS A 53 -8.78 -3.31 6.39
C HIS A 53 -8.21 -2.50 7.56
N THR A 54 -9.03 -1.66 8.15
CA THR A 54 -8.69 -0.83 9.32
C THR A 54 -9.71 -1.01 10.43
N PHE A 55 -9.34 -0.65 11.66
CA PHE A 55 -10.22 -0.67 12.82
C PHE A 55 -9.77 0.36 13.87
N PRO A 56 -10.66 0.80 14.77
CA PRO A 56 -10.31 1.80 15.79
C PRO A 56 -9.26 1.29 16.77
N LEU A 57 -8.38 2.19 17.22
CA LEU A 57 -7.41 1.90 18.28
C LEU A 57 -8.05 1.35 19.56
N SER A 58 -9.27 1.76 19.88
CA SER A 58 -10.03 1.29 21.03
C SER A 58 -10.30 -0.23 21.04
N ARG A 59 -10.21 -0.88 19.87
CA ARG A 59 -10.36 -2.34 19.76
C ARG A 59 -9.07 -3.11 20.01
N LEU A 60 -7.94 -2.44 20.08
CA LEU A 60 -6.69 -3.09 20.46
C LEU A 60 -6.69 -3.36 21.96
N ALA A 61 -6.36 -4.58 22.35
CA ALA A 61 -6.00 -4.87 23.74
C ALA A 61 -4.78 -4.02 24.08
N ALA A 62 -5.00 -3.04 24.94
CA ALA A 62 -4.13 -1.89 25.15
C ALA A 62 -2.66 -2.25 25.36
N VAL A 63 -1.79 -1.60 24.63
CA VAL A 63 -0.34 -1.66 24.81
C VAL A 63 0.12 -0.33 25.44
N GLY A 64 -0.64 0.20 26.37
CA GLY A 64 -0.32 1.30 27.27
C GLY A 64 0.61 2.39 26.70
N SER A 65 1.75 2.58 27.37
CA SER A 65 2.72 3.64 27.05
C SER A 65 3.36 3.52 25.65
N GLN A 66 3.49 2.32 25.11
CA GLN A 66 4.06 2.11 23.77
C GLN A 66 3.15 2.66 22.68
N THR A 67 1.86 2.43 22.80
CA THR A 67 0.86 2.99 21.88
C THR A 67 0.84 4.52 21.96
N ASP A 68 0.89 5.10 23.15
CA ASP A 68 0.92 6.55 23.34
C ASP A 68 2.17 7.19 22.72
N ARG A 69 3.31 6.56 22.87
CA ARG A 69 4.57 7.00 22.25
C ARG A 69 4.49 6.97 20.73
N LEU A 70 3.94 5.90 20.16
CA LEU A 70 3.78 5.75 18.73
C LEU A 70 2.78 6.78 18.17
N LYS A 71 1.66 6.99 18.84
CA LYS A 71 0.69 8.03 18.49
C LYS A 71 1.33 9.41 18.47
N ARG A 72 2.04 9.78 19.52
CA ARG A 72 2.72 11.08 19.64
C ARG A 72 3.72 11.28 18.51
N ASN A 73 4.53 10.27 18.21
CA ASN A 73 5.49 10.33 17.12
C ASN A 73 4.79 10.47 15.74
N THR A 74 3.71 9.76 15.54
CA THR A 74 2.90 9.87 14.31
C THR A 74 2.28 11.27 14.17
N GLU A 75 1.77 11.84 15.24
CA GLU A 75 1.21 13.19 15.25
C GLU A 75 2.28 14.25 14.95
N GLN A 76 3.47 14.10 15.48
CA GLN A 76 4.62 14.97 15.15
C GLN A 76 4.96 14.88 13.66
N PHE A 77 5.03 13.68 13.12
CA PHE A 77 5.29 13.45 11.69
C PHE A 77 4.23 14.13 10.81
N LEU A 78 2.96 13.95 11.12
CA LEU A 78 1.85 14.56 10.37
C LEU A 78 1.80 16.08 10.48
N ALA A 79 2.28 16.63 11.58
CA ALA A 79 2.39 18.07 11.79
C ALA A 79 3.63 18.71 11.12
N GLY A 80 4.44 17.92 10.41
CA GLY A 80 5.68 18.39 9.80
C GLY A 80 6.80 18.71 10.80
N ARG A 81 6.70 18.20 12.02
CA ARG A 81 7.73 18.33 13.06
C ARG A 81 8.72 17.18 12.98
N PRO A 82 9.92 17.33 13.57
CA PRO A 82 10.86 16.22 13.68
C PRO A 82 10.20 15.00 14.35
N ALA A 83 10.29 13.86 13.69
CA ALA A 83 9.77 12.59 14.18
C ALA A 83 10.81 11.49 13.96
N ASN A 84 10.78 10.47 14.80
CA ASN A 84 11.71 9.36 14.73
C ASN A 84 11.15 8.21 13.89
N ASN A 85 12.05 7.45 13.26
CA ASN A 85 11.69 6.14 12.74
C ASN A 85 11.31 5.22 13.90
N VAL A 86 10.37 4.34 13.67
CA VAL A 86 9.88 3.40 14.68
C VAL A 86 10.13 1.98 14.22
N LEU A 87 10.76 1.19 15.07
CA LEU A 87 10.91 -0.25 14.89
C LEU A 87 10.03 -0.96 15.92
N MET A 88 9.07 -1.73 15.44
CA MET A 88 8.23 -2.57 16.29
C MET A 88 8.74 -4.00 16.26
N THR A 89 9.06 -4.52 17.43
CA THR A 89 9.55 -5.89 17.62
C THR A 89 8.60 -6.69 18.51
N GLY A 90 8.61 -7.98 18.36
CA GLY A 90 7.79 -8.87 19.17
C GLY A 90 7.45 -10.15 18.42
N ALA A 91 6.93 -11.13 19.15
CA ALA A 91 6.50 -12.41 18.58
C ALA A 91 5.31 -12.24 17.63
N ARG A 92 5.10 -13.22 16.74
CA ARG A 92 3.94 -13.27 15.87
C ARG A 92 2.65 -13.27 16.72
N GLY A 93 1.63 -12.50 16.33
CA GLY A 93 0.37 -12.43 17.04
C GLY A 93 0.32 -11.42 18.20
N THR A 94 1.37 -10.60 18.40
CA THR A 94 1.40 -9.56 19.45
C THR A 94 0.70 -8.25 19.06
N GLY A 95 0.06 -8.19 17.88
CA GLY A 95 -0.73 -7.04 17.47
C GLY A 95 0.03 -5.94 16.73
N LYS A 96 1.28 -6.17 16.29
CA LYS A 96 2.08 -5.17 15.56
C LYS A 96 1.37 -4.68 14.29
N SER A 97 0.95 -5.60 13.42
CA SER A 97 0.24 -5.26 12.18
C SER A 97 -1.11 -4.62 12.45
N SER A 98 -1.78 -5.05 13.50
CA SER A 98 -3.05 -4.48 13.93
C SER A 98 -2.88 -3.03 14.40
N LEU A 99 -1.80 -2.72 15.08
CA LEU A 99 -1.48 -1.37 15.52
C LEU A 99 -1.25 -0.43 14.33
N VAL A 100 -0.53 -0.87 13.30
CA VAL A 100 -0.32 -0.08 12.08
C VAL A 100 -1.65 0.22 11.38
N LYS A 101 -2.52 -0.76 11.26
CA LYS A 101 -3.85 -0.58 10.66
C LYS A 101 -4.73 0.36 11.49
N ALA A 102 -4.62 0.28 12.80
CA ALA A 102 -5.34 1.18 13.70
C ALA A 102 -4.83 2.63 13.62
N LEU A 103 -3.52 2.83 13.45
CA LEU A 103 -2.97 4.16 13.20
C LEU A 103 -3.49 4.74 11.87
N LEU A 104 -3.56 3.95 10.82
CA LEU A 104 -4.14 4.40 9.57
C LEU A 104 -5.60 4.83 9.76
N HIS A 105 -6.40 4.05 10.49
CA HIS A 105 -7.78 4.39 10.81
C HIS A 105 -7.89 5.74 11.54
N GLU A 106 -7.02 5.97 12.52
CA GLU A 106 -7.02 7.18 13.35
C GLU A 106 -6.58 8.43 12.58
N TYR A 107 -5.57 8.32 11.72
CA TYR A 107 -4.86 9.46 11.13
C TYR A 107 -4.98 9.59 9.62
N ALA A 108 -5.77 8.74 8.95
CA ALA A 108 -5.94 8.81 7.50
C ALA A 108 -6.47 10.17 7.03
N GLU A 109 -7.43 10.76 7.75
CA GLU A 109 -7.99 12.08 7.47
C GLU A 109 -6.97 13.21 7.63
N ARG A 110 -5.95 12.98 8.45
CA ARG A 110 -4.85 13.92 8.66
C ARG A 110 -3.69 13.70 7.68
N GLY A 111 -3.85 12.82 6.72
CA GLY A 111 -2.89 12.59 5.65
C GLY A 111 -2.00 11.37 5.80
N LEU A 112 -2.15 10.55 6.85
CA LEU A 112 -1.38 9.31 7.00
C LEU A 112 -1.72 8.34 5.87
N ARG A 113 -0.69 7.74 5.28
CA ARG A 113 -0.82 6.70 4.27
C ARG A 113 0.08 5.53 4.63
N LEU A 114 -0.33 4.34 4.23
CA LEU A 114 0.39 3.09 4.46
C LEU A 114 0.95 2.58 3.13
N ILE A 115 2.17 2.10 3.13
CA ILE A 115 2.79 1.43 1.98
C ILE A 115 3.32 0.06 2.40
#